data_d50d391c614c75a1687600c2be6b0c80
#
_entry.id   d50d391c614c75a1687600c2be6b0c80
#
_cell.length_a   1.000
_cell.length_b   1.000
_cell.length_c   1.000
_cell.angle_alpha   90.00
_cell.angle_beta   90.00
_cell.angle_gamma   90.00
#
_symmetry.space_group_name_H-M   'P 1'
#
loop_
_entity.id
_entity.type
_entity.pdbx_description
1 polymer ?
#
loop_
_entity_poly.entity_id
_entity_poly.type
_entity_poly.pdbx_seq_one_letter_code
_entity_poly.pdbx_strand_id
1 'polypeptide(L)'
;HWQSRGLGDVYKRQLMTHLSSSNDKKSKHNAKQFRLFEELVSKLHSNVSLSIANTGCIMNFPDKCFDWVRCGIGIYGGYLDDENLKTAMTLRSPIVNIRKIKAGEGVGYDARAVSNKEMKIASVYLGYADGLPVTIKDGTKVLINDELANVFGKVSMDLTTIDVTNLDCKVGDWCEFFSPRLSISNIAKSNDLISYFLMTSVKSRVKKIYKNIK
;
A
#
# COMPACT_ATOMS: atom_id res chain seq x y z
N HIS A 1 -14.25 28.65 8.22
CA HIS A 1 -14.66 29.56 7.14
C HIS A 1 -15.63 28.86 6.19
N TRP A 2 -16.90 29.27 6.28
CA TRP A 2 -17.91 28.89 5.30
C TRP A 2 -17.78 29.84 4.11
N GLN A 3 -17.09 29.44 3.06
CA GLN A 3 -17.27 30.09 1.77
C GLN A 3 -18.35 29.32 1.01
N SER A 4 -19.59 29.83 1.05
CA SER A 4 -20.57 29.47 0.05
C SER A 4 -20.13 30.12 -1.25
N ARG A 5 -19.50 29.39 -2.15
CA ARG A 5 -19.45 29.79 -3.54
C ARG A 5 -20.85 29.62 -4.09
N GLY A 6 -21.51 30.78 -4.41
CA GLY A 6 -22.81 30.81 -4.98
C GLY A 6 -22.85 30.08 -6.32
N LEU A 7 -23.29 28.85 -6.26
CA LEU A 7 -23.93 28.16 -7.35
C LEU A 7 -25.38 28.06 -6.96
N GLY A 8 -26.22 28.80 -7.64
CA GLY A 8 -27.65 28.69 -7.51
C GLY A 8 -28.01 27.23 -7.70
N ASP A 9 -28.60 26.71 -6.70
CA ASP A 9 -29.46 25.56 -6.57
C ASP A 9 -29.16 24.71 -5.37
N VAL A 10 -30.21 24.30 -4.74
CA VAL A 10 -30.44 23.47 -3.57
C VAL A 10 -29.64 22.17 -3.61
N TYR A 11 -28.32 22.22 -3.43
CA TYR A 11 -27.59 21.00 -3.45
C TYR A 11 -27.05 20.62 -2.09
N LYS A 12 -27.23 19.37 -1.82
CA LYS A 12 -26.88 18.57 -0.65
C LYS A 12 -25.73 19.18 0.14
N ARG A 13 -26.05 19.94 1.17
CA ARG A 13 -25.05 20.41 2.13
C ARG A 13 -24.56 19.21 2.91
N GLN A 14 -23.27 19.10 3.05
CA GLN A 14 -22.63 18.04 3.84
C GLN A 14 -21.71 18.65 4.86
N LEU A 15 -21.81 18.21 6.11
CA LEU A 15 -20.80 18.44 7.13
C LEU A 15 -19.83 17.25 7.13
N MET A 16 -18.57 17.51 6.86
CA MET A 16 -17.55 16.48 6.76
C MET A 16 -16.35 16.81 7.63
N THR A 17 -15.83 15.81 8.31
CA THR A 17 -14.51 15.82 8.95
C THR A 17 -13.76 14.52 8.66
N HIS A 18 -12.48 14.44 9.04
CA HIS A 18 -11.66 13.26 8.85
C HIS A 18 -11.00 12.85 10.16
N LEU A 19 -11.15 11.57 10.52
CA LEU A 19 -10.54 11.01 11.72
C LEU A 19 -9.04 10.80 11.51
N SER A 20 -8.24 11.30 12.45
CA SER A 20 -6.79 11.24 12.38
C SER A 20 -6.19 9.91 12.85
N SER A 21 -6.93 9.18 13.69
CA SER A 21 -6.39 8.02 14.40
C SER A 21 -7.34 6.81 14.41
N SER A 22 -8.29 6.75 13.46
CA SER A 22 -9.32 5.71 13.43
C SER A 22 -8.78 4.28 13.26
N ASN A 23 -7.56 4.12 12.78
CA ASN A 23 -6.89 2.82 12.68
C ASN A 23 -6.49 2.25 14.07
N ASP A 24 -6.29 3.12 15.05
CA ASP A 24 -6.04 2.73 16.43
C ASP A 24 -7.33 2.89 17.25
N LYS A 25 -8.03 1.78 17.50
CA LYS A 25 -9.29 1.76 18.27
C LYS A 25 -9.13 2.34 19.70
N LYS A 26 -7.93 2.28 20.27
CA LYS A 26 -7.65 2.73 21.64
C LYS A 26 -7.26 4.20 21.73
N SER A 27 -7.04 4.87 20.60
CA SER A 27 -6.61 6.27 20.58
C SER A 27 -7.67 7.20 21.17
N LYS A 28 -7.29 7.97 22.20
CA LYS A 28 -8.14 8.99 22.83
C LYS A 28 -8.55 10.11 21.85
N HIS A 29 -7.80 10.29 20.77
CA HIS A 29 -8.12 11.27 19.73
C HIS A 29 -9.46 10.98 19.04
N ASN A 30 -9.82 9.70 18.87
CA ASN A 30 -11.09 9.32 18.27
C ASN A 30 -12.29 9.84 19.08
N ALA A 31 -12.30 9.57 20.37
CA ALA A 31 -13.39 10.04 21.26
C ALA A 31 -13.51 11.56 21.26
N LYS A 32 -12.37 12.29 21.26
CA LYS A 32 -12.37 13.74 21.18
C LYS A 32 -12.96 14.24 19.86
N GLN A 33 -12.57 13.64 18.72
CA GLN A 33 -13.08 14.04 17.39
C GLN A 33 -14.56 13.72 17.25
N PHE A 34 -15.04 12.56 17.71
CA PHE A 34 -16.47 12.24 17.71
C PHE A 34 -17.28 13.24 18.50
N ARG A 35 -16.88 13.55 19.76
CA ARG A 35 -17.58 14.52 20.59
C ARG A 35 -17.66 15.91 19.93
N LEU A 36 -16.55 16.42 19.41
CA LEU A 36 -16.54 17.73 18.74
C LEU A 36 -17.42 17.74 17.49
N PHE A 37 -17.47 16.65 16.77
CA PHE A 37 -18.33 16.54 15.59
C PHE A 37 -19.80 16.52 15.99
N GLU A 38 -20.18 15.74 17.01
CA GLU A 38 -21.53 15.67 17.54
C GLU A 38 -21.99 17.01 18.11
N GLU A 39 -21.12 17.75 18.82
CA GLU A 39 -21.37 19.11 19.30
C GLU A 39 -21.63 20.10 18.15
N LEU A 40 -20.94 19.95 17.02
CA LEU A 40 -21.19 20.77 15.82
C LEU A 40 -22.54 20.41 15.19
N VAL A 41 -22.83 19.12 15.06
CA VAL A 41 -24.09 18.62 14.50
C VAL A 41 -25.28 19.12 15.27
N SER A 42 -25.22 19.14 16.62
CA SER A 42 -26.32 19.62 17.48
C SER A 42 -26.67 21.10 17.28
N LYS A 43 -25.75 21.90 16.71
CA LYS A 43 -25.94 23.33 16.42
C LYS A 43 -26.45 23.60 15.00
N LEU A 44 -26.61 22.55 14.19
CA LEU A 44 -27.08 22.71 12.83
C LEU A 44 -28.63 22.90 12.81
N HIS A 45 -29.09 23.93 12.15
CA HIS A 45 -30.53 24.25 11.99
C HIS A 45 -31.13 23.68 10.70
N SER A 46 -30.38 22.96 9.89
CA SER A 46 -30.80 22.44 8.59
C SER A 46 -30.47 20.96 8.44
N ASN A 47 -31.26 20.29 7.59
CA ASN A 47 -30.99 18.90 7.24
C ASN A 47 -29.69 18.82 6.39
N VAL A 48 -28.59 18.43 7.01
CA VAL A 48 -27.26 18.37 6.43
C VAL A 48 -26.77 16.93 6.52
N SER A 49 -26.32 16.36 5.40
CA SER A 49 -25.71 15.03 5.40
C SER A 49 -24.39 15.04 6.16
N LEU A 50 -24.14 14.00 6.94
CA LEU A 50 -22.99 13.88 7.82
C LEU A 50 -21.99 12.85 7.30
N SER A 51 -20.71 13.19 7.35
CA SER A 51 -19.63 12.27 6.91
C SER A 51 -18.39 12.45 7.77
N ILE A 52 -18.08 11.45 8.60
CA ILE A 52 -16.88 11.40 9.43
C ILE A 52 -16.03 10.16 9.11
N ALA A 53 -16.68 9.08 8.65
CA ALA A 53 -16.08 7.77 8.56
C ALA A 53 -15.13 7.63 7.35
N ASN A 54 -13.86 7.38 7.64
CA ASN A 54 -12.87 6.80 6.72
C ASN A 54 -12.83 5.27 6.90
N THR A 55 -11.96 4.55 6.19
CA THR A 55 -11.82 3.08 6.31
C THR A 55 -11.65 2.63 7.76
N GLY A 56 -10.76 3.28 8.52
CA GLY A 56 -10.54 2.89 9.92
C GLY A 56 -11.77 3.05 10.81
N CYS A 57 -12.60 4.08 10.54
CA CYS A 57 -13.85 4.26 11.25
C CYS A 57 -14.87 3.17 10.91
N ILE A 58 -15.00 2.82 9.63
CA ILE A 58 -15.90 1.75 9.17
C ILE A 58 -15.56 0.45 9.87
N MET A 59 -14.28 0.12 9.98
CA MET A 59 -13.81 -1.14 10.57
C MET A 59 -13.88 -1.15 12.09
N ASN A 60 -13.59 -0.03 12.76
CA ASN A 60 -13.43 0.01 14.21
C ASN A 60 -14.61 0.64 14.97
N PHE A 61 -15.42 1.46 14.31
CA PHE A 61 -16.50 2.26 14.90
C PHE A 61 -17.73 2.30 13.97
N PRO A 62 -18.30 1.15 13.58
CA PRO A 62 -19.39 1.11 12.60
C PRO A 62 -20.60 1.95 13.05
N ASP A 63 -20.87 2.01 14.36
CA ASP A 63 -21.99 2.80 14.93
C ASP A 63 -21.80 4.32 14.80
N LYS A 64 -20.61 4.78 14.38
CA LYS A 64 -20.27 6.20 14.19
C LYS A 64 -20.17 6.60 12.71
N CYS A 65 -20.71 5.79 11.79
CA CYS A 65 -20.53 6.03 10.36
C CYS A 65 -21.42 7.17 9.77
N PHE A 66 -22.49 7.57 10.46
CA PHE A 66 -23.45 8.58 9.99
C PHE A 66 -24.00 8.30 8.56
N ASP A 67 -24.36 9.35 7.80
CA ASP A 67 -25.03 9.20 6.50
C ASP A 67 -24.11 8.74 5.38
N TRP A 68 -22.83 9.13 5.42
CA TRP A 68 -21.87 8.86 4.36
C TRP A 68 -20.54 8.34 4.89
N VAL A 69 -20.05 7.29 4.24
CA VAL A 69 -18.71 6.74 4.50
C VAL A 69 -17.78 7.02 3.32
N ARG A 70 -16.49 7.13 3.62
CA ARG A 70 -15.43 7.32 2.62
C ARG A 70 -14.44 6.18 2.73
N CYS A 71 -14.84 5.02 2.21
CA CYS A 71 -13.99 3.84 2.14
C CYS A 71 -12.96 4.01 1.01
N GLY A 72 -11.75 4.43 1.37
CA GLY A 72 -10.63 4.57 0.42
C GLY A 72 -9.80 3.30 0.36
N ILE A 73 -8.79 3.21 1.23
CA ILE A 73 -7.80 2.12 1.22
C ILE A 73 -8.41 0.73 1.39
N GLY A 74 -9.54 0.62 2.09
CA GLY A 74 -10.25 -0.65 2.27
C GLY A 74 -10.71 -1.27 0.95
N ILE A 75 -11.20 -0.45 -0.01
CA ILE A 75 -11.63 -0.94 -1.33
C ILE A 75 -10.46 -1.54 -2.11
N TYR A 76 -9.25 -1.01 -1.90
CA TYR A 76 -8.04 -1.51 -2.55
C TYR A 76 -7.34 -2.65 -1.79
N GLY A 77 -7.92 -3.09 -0.67
CA GLY A 77 -7.35 -4.16 0.15
C GLY A 77 -6.04 -3.80 0.85
N GLY A 78 -5.82 -2.51 1.09
CA GLY A 78 -4.58 -2.02 1.72
C GLY A 78 -4.75 -1.61 3.18
N TYR A 79 -5.88 -1.93 3.82
CA TYR A 79 -6.09 -1.66 5.24
C TYR A 79 -5.38 -2.71 6.10
N LEU A 80 -4.81 -2.25 7.20
CA LEU A 80 -3.94 -3.03 8.07
C LEU A 80 -4.57 -4.35 8.56
N ASP A 81 -3.82 -5.44 8.43
CA ASP A 81 -4.02 -6.73 9.10
C ASP A 81 -5.44 -7.36 8.99
N ASP A 82 -6.27 -6.95 8.03
CA ASP A 82 -7.57 -7.59 7.80
C ASP A 82 -7.44 -8.61 6.65
N GLU A 83 -7.46 -9.89 7.01
CA GLU A 83 -7.33 -11.02 6.07
C GLU A 83 -8.50 -11.11 5.07
N ASN A 84 -9.64 -10.46 5.39
CA ASN A 84 -10.81 -10.42 4.51
C ASN A 84 -10.62 -9.41 3.36
N LEU A 85 -9.67 -8.48 3.49
CA LEU A 85 -9.40 -7.48 2.47
C LEU A 85 -8.24 -7.91 1.59
N LYS A 86 -8.54 -8.27 0.35
CA LYS A 86 -7.53 -8.67 -0.64
C LYS A 86 -7.01 -7.46 -1.41
N THR A 87 -5.69 -7.40 -1.58
CA THR A 87 -5.04 -6.37 -2.42
C THR A 87 -5.59 -6.40 -3.84
N ALA A 88 -6.23 -5.32 -4.28
CA ALA A 88 -6.87 -5.24 -5.59
C ALA A 88 -5.87 -5.04 -6.75
N MET A 89 -4.68 -4.55 -6.45
CA MET A 89 -3.61 -4.30 -7.42
C MET A 89 -2.60 -5.44 -7.43
N THR A 90 -2.04 -5.72 -8.61
CA THR A 90 -0.82 -6.52 -8.73
C THR A 90 0.27 -5.65 -9.33
N LEU A 91 1.38 -5.47 -8.63
CA LEU A 91 2.61 -4.91 -9.17
C LEU A 91 3.59 -6.05 -9.44
N ARG A 92 3.91 -6.25 -10.70
CA ARG A 92 4.85 -7.31 -11.12
C ARG A 92 5.74 -6.85 -12.26
N SER A 93 6.90 -7.46 -12.35
CA SER A 93 7.84 -7.23 -13.45
C SER A 93 8.63 -8.49 -13.76
N PRO A 94 9.13 -8.66 -15.00
CA PRO A 94 9.87 -9.85 -15.37
C PRO A 94 11.29 -9.86 -14.77
N ILE A 95 11.79 -11.06 -14.52
CA ILE A 95 13.21 -11.31 -14.29
C ILE A 95 13.94 -11.09 -15.61
N VAL A 96 14.97 -10.23 -15.60
CA VAL A 96 15.78 -9.93 -16.80
C VAL A 96 17.16 -10.54 -16.77
N ASN A 97 17.64 -10.97 -15.61
CA ASN A 97 18.92 -11.65 -15.48
C ASN A 97 18.92 -12.53 -14.22
N ILE A 98 19.65 -13.65 -14.27
CA ILE A 98 19.97 -14.48 -13.10
C ILE A 98 21.46 -14.78 -13.15
N ARG A 99 22.15 -14.52 -12.03
CA ARG A 99 23.58 -14.82 -11.87
C ARG A 99 23.88 -15.54 -10.56
N LYS A 100 24.92 -16.34 -10.56
CA LYS A 100 25.50 -16.88 -9.33
C LYS A 100 26.49 -15.88 -8.76
N ILE A 101 26.55 -15.78 -7.45
CA ILE A 101 27.53 -15.00 -6.70
C ILE A 101 28.17 -15.91 -5.63
N LYS A 102 29.42 -15.62 -5.29
CA LYS A 102 30.17 -16.34 -4.25
C LYS A 102 29.92 -15.68 -2.88
N ALA A 103 30.29 -16.41 -1.82
CA ALA A 103 30.38 -15.83 -0.49
C ALA A 103 31.31 -14.59 -0.50
N GLY A 104 30.90 -13.54 0.20
CA GLY A 104 31.63 -12.25 0.28
C GLY A 104 31.34 -11.27 -0.84
N GLU A 105 30.58 -11.64 -1.89
CA GLU A 105 30.24 -10.70 -2.93
C GLU A 105 29.10 -9.76 -2.52
N GLY A 106 29.27 -8.45 -2.80
CA GLY A 106 28.29 -7.42 -2.57
C GLY A 106 27.22 -7.33 -3.67
N VAL A 107 25.99 -6.99 -3.29
CA VAL A 107 24.86 -6.81 -4.19
C VAL A 107 24.21 -5.44 -3.98
N GLY A 108 23.92 -4.77 -5.09
CA GLY A 108 23.35 -3.42 -5.10
C GLY A 108 24.38 -2.33 -4.84
N TYR A 109 23.90 -1.09 -4.85
CA TYR A 109 24.75 0.07 -4.55
C TYR A 109 25.33 -0.02 -3.14
N ASP A 110 26.57 0.42 -3.00
CA ASP A 110 27.32 0.47 -1.74
C ASP A 110 27.53 -0.93 -1.14
N ALA A 111 27.36 -2.01 -1.95
CA ALA A 111 27.37 -3.40 -1.45
C ALA A 111 26.49 -3.57 -0.19
N ARG A 112 25.31 -2.94 -0.17
CA ARG A 112 24.41 -2.94 1.01
C ARG A 112 24.15 -4.35 1.55
N ALA A 113 23.97 -5.30 0.66
CA ALA A 113 23.84 -6.69 1.01
C ALA A 113 25.10 -7.44 0.57
N VAL A 114 25.68 -8.25 1.46
CA VAL A 114 26.85 -9.09 1.19
C VAL A 114 26.44 -10.53 1.38
N SER A 115 26.72 -11.35 0.38
CA SER A 115 26.42 -12.79 0.45
C SER A 115 27.29 -13.48 1.50
N ASN A 116 26.71 -14.37 2.31
CA ASN A 116 27.44 -15.20 3.27
C ASN A 116 27.73 -16.61 2.73
N LYS A 117 27.24 -16.96 1.57
CA LYS A 117 27.37 -18.24 0.87
C LYS A 117 27.24 -18.05 -0.65
N GLU A 118 27.41 -19.13 -1.41
CA GLU A 118 27.03 -19.09 -2.83
C GLU A 118 25.50 -18.90 -2.96
N MET A 119 25.10 -17.94 -3.81
CA MET A 119 23.70 -17.57 -4.01
C MET A 119 23.38 -17.41 -5.50
N LYS A 120 22.11 -17.60 -5.85
CA LYS A 120 21.56 -17.15 -7.14
C LYS A 120 20.80 -15.84 -6.93
N ILE A 121 21.15 -14.81 -7.67
CA ILE A 121 20.51 -13.50 -7.59
C ILE A 121 19.82 -13.21 -8.92
N ALA A 122 18.51 -12.97 -8.86
CA ALA A 122 17.74 -12.48 -10.00
C ALA A 122 17.73 -10.95 -9.99
N SER A 123 17.84 -10.34 -11.18
CA SER A 123 17.56 -8.92 -11.40
C SER A 123 16.18 -8.79 -12.04
N VAL A 124 15.29 -8.06 -11.39
CA VAL A 124 13.92 -7.80 -11.84
C VAL A 124 13.83 -6.37 -12.36
N TYR A 125 13.19 -6.17 -13.51
CA TYR A 125 13.08 -4.86 -14.15
C TYR A 125 12.00 -4.01 -13.48
N LEU A 126 12.26 -3.62 -12.25
CA LEU A 126 11.44 -2.71 -11.44
C LEU A 126 12.35 -2.01 -10.42
N GLY A 127 12.31 -0.70 -10.37
CA GLY A 127 13.11 0.08 -9.46
C GLY A 127 12.38 1.34 -8.95
N TYR A 128 13.12 2.28 -8.35
CA TYR A 128 12.50 3.46 -7.77
C TYR A 128 11.94 4.44 -8.84
N ALA A 129 12.41 4.39 -10.08
CA ALA A 129 11.83 5.16 -11.18
C ALA A 129 10.45 4.64 -11.59
N ASP A 130 10.08 3.42 -11.20
CA ASP A 130 8.75 2.81 -11.39
C ASP A 130 7.82 3.10 -10.22
N GLY A 131 8.38 3.52 -9.07
CA GLY A 131 7.65 3.82 -7.85
C GLY A 131 7.91 2.84 -6.70
N LEU A 132 8.81 1.86 -6.87
CA LEU A 132 9.23 1.02 -5.75
C LEU A 132 10.15 1.84 -4.84
N PRO A 133 9.87 1.98 -3.53
CA PRO A 133 10.70 2.80 -2.66
C PRO A 133 12.15 2.32 -2.57
N VAL A 134 13.10 3.26 -2.66
CA VAL A 134 14.54 2.97 -2.47
C VAL A 134 14.84 2.41 -1.07
N THR A 135 13.93 2.68 -0.12
CA THR A 135 14.02 2.25 1.28
C THR A 135 13.56 0.82 1.53
N ILE A 136 13.12 0.10 0.49
CA ILE A 136 12.78 -1.32 0.62
C ILE A 136 13.96 -2.08 1.26
N LYS A 137 13.64 -2.84 2.30
CA LYS A 137 14.62 -3.57 3.11
C LYS A 137 14.96 -4.92 2.50
N ASP A 138 16.18 -5.39 2.78
CA ASP A 138 16.54 -6.78 2.52
C ASP A 138 15.60 -7.71 3.30
N GLY A 139 15.26 -8.85 2.71
CA GLY A 139 14.29 -9.78 3.29
C GLY A 139 12.83 -9.44 3.00
N THR A 140 12.53 -8.29 2.38
CA THR A 140 11.16 -8.00 1.91
C THR A 140 10.70 -9.09 0.96
N LYS A 141 9.52 -9.64 1.23
CA LYS A 141 8.96 -10.74 0.45
C LYS A 141 8.47 -10.28 -0.92
N VAL A 142 8.75 -11.12 -1.91
CA VAL A 142 8.20 -11.08 -3.27
C VAL A 142 7.73 -12.48 -3.65
N LEU A 143 6.93 -12.62 -4.70
CA LEU A 143 6.40 -13.89 -5.16
C LEU A 143 6.88 -14.18 -6.58
N ILE A 144 7.49 -15.34 -6.81
CA ILE A 144 7.94 -15.82 -8.12
C ILE A 144 7.45 -17.25 -8.28
N ASN A 145 6.70 -17.55 -9.35
CA ASN A 145 6.14 -18.89 -9.61
C ASN A 145 5.44 -19.51 -8.38
N ASP A 146 4.65 -18.70 -7.65
CA ASP A 146 3.92 -19.06 -6.43
C ASP A 146 4.81 -19.38 -5.20
N GLU A 147 6.11 -19.15 -5.29
CA GLU A 147 7.06 -19.32 -4.19
C GLU A 147 7.57 -17.96 -3.67
N LEU A 148 7.76 -17.87 -2.35
CA LEU A 148 8.27 -16.65 -1.71
C LEU A 148 9.77 -16.53 -1.86
N ALA A 149 10.22 -15.39 -2.37
CA ALA A 149 11.61 -14.97 -2.42
C ALA A 149 11.83 -13.70 -1.59
N ASN A 150 13.08 -13.27 -1.47
CA ASN A 150 13.43 -12.08 -0.70
C ASN A 150 14.17 -11.05 -1.55
N VAL A 151 13.86 -9.79 -1.35
CA VAL A 151 14.73 -8.71 -1.83
C VAL A 151 16.10 -8.85 -1.16
N PHE A 152 17.15 -8.71 -1.95
CA PHE A 152 18.53 -8.78 -1.50
C PHE A 152 19.38 -7.71 -2.22
N GLY A 153 19.76 -6.68 -1.52
CA GLY A 153 20.47 -5.51 -2.07
C GLY A 153 19.57 -4.28 -2.25
N LYS A 154 20.21 -3.14 -2.42
CA LYS A 154 19.54 -1.83 -2.52
C LYS A 154 18.79 -1.72 -3.84
N VAL A 155 17.55 -1.25 -3.78
CA VAL A 155 16.76 -0.95 -4.99
C VAL A 155 17.47 0.14 -5.80
N SER A 156 17.69 -0.11 -7.09
CA SER A 156 18.25 0.85 -8.02
C SER A 156 17.17 1.60 -8.80
N MET A 157 17.58 2.44 -9.74
CA MET A 157 16.64 3.22 -10.56
C MET A 157 15.64 2.32 -11.30
N ASP A 158 16.13 1.29 -11.96
CA ASP A 158 15.34 0.45 -12.87
C ASP A 158 15.32 -1.03 -12.47
N LEU A 159 16.08 -1.43 -11.45
CA LEU A 159 16.24 -2.84 -11.08
C LEU A 159 16.12 -3.05 -9.58
N THR A 160 15.57 -4.21 -9.23
CA THR A 160 15.59 -4.76 -7.87
C THR A 160 16.19 -6.15 -7.92
N THR A 161 17.06 -6.47 -6.98
CA THR A 161 17.72 -7.78 -6.88
C THR A 161 17.04 -8.66 -5.85
N ILE A 162 16.83 -9.93 -6.22
CA ILE A 162 16.08 -10.92 -5.44
C ILE A 162 16.95 -12.16 -5.23
N ASP A 163 16.99 -12.66 -4.00
CA ASP A 163 17.56 -13.97 -3.69
C ASP A 163 16.63 -15.08 -4.19
N VAL A 164 17.09 -15.81 -5.21
CA VAL A 164 16.39 -16.95 -5.81
C VAL A 164 17.19 -18.25 -5.67
N THR A 165 18.03 -18.34 -4.65
CA THR A 165 18.96 -19.47 -4.45
C THR A 165 18.24 -20.81 -4.44
N ASN A 166 17.09 -20.88 -3.79
CA ASN A 166 16.32 -22.11 -3.59
C ASN A 166 15.09 -22.21 -4.50
N LEU A 167 14.96 -21.33 -5.50
CA LEU A 167 13.81 -21.32 -6.40
C LEU A 167 14.19 -21.85 -7.78
N ASP A 168 13.24 -22.55 -8.39
CA ASP A 168 13.28 -22.87 -9.81
C ASP A 168 12.61 -21.72 -10.61
N CYS A 169 13.45 -20.85 -11.16
CA CYS A 169 13.01 -19.72 -11.96
C CYS A 169 14.00 -19.42 -13.08
N LYS A 170 13.50 -18.72 -14.10
CA LYS A 170 14.26 -18.34 -15.30
C LYS A 170 13.99 -16.88 -15.71
N VAL A 171 14.85 -16.37 -16.56
CA VAL A 171 14.63 -15.08 -17.21
C VAL A 171 13.30 -15.10 -17.95
N GLY A 172 12.49 -14.04 -17.75
CA GLY A 172 11.13 -13.91 -18.27
C GLY A 172 10.04 -14.29 -17.28
N ASP A 173 10.33 -15.01 -16.20
CA ASP A 173 9.36 -15.28 -15.14
C ASP A 173 8.97 -13.99 -14.42
N TRP A 174 7.71 -13.94 -13.93
CA TRP A 174 7.17 -12.78 -13.27
C TRP A 174 7.48 -12.78 -11.77
N CYS A 175 8.00 -11.68 -11.29
CA CYS A 175 8.16 -11.38 -9.87
C CYS A 175 7.07 -10.40 -9.44
N GLU A 176 6.22 -10.80 -8.47
CA GLU A 176 5.17 -9.96 -7.90
C GLU A 176 5.69 -9.31 -6.60
N PHE A 177 5.56 -8.00 -6.53
CA PHE A 177 5.95 -7.20 -5.34
C PHE A 177 4.79 -7.02 -4.37
N PHE A 178 3.57 -6.99 -4.88
CA PHE A 178 2.31 -7.15 -4.14
C PHE A 178 1.20 -7.58 -5.08
N SER A 179 0.24 -8.32 -4.53
CA SER A 179 -0.87 -8.91 -5.28
C SER A 179 -1.96 -9.40 -4.32
N PRO A 180 -3.09 -9.96 -4.79
CA PRO A 180 -4.06 -10.64 -3.93
C PRO A 180 -3.47 -11.80 -3.10
N ARG A 181 -2.32 -12.34 -3.51
CA ARG A 181 -1.59 -13.44 -2.84
C ARG A 181 -0.45 -12.94 -1.94
N LEU A 182 -0.04 -11.68 -2.13
CA LEU A 182 1.05 -11.05 -1.38
C LEU A 182 0.58 -9.66 -0.91
N SER A 183 0.06 -9.59 0.31
CA SER A 183 -0.58 -8.41 0.88
C SER A 183 0.31 -7.18 0.83
N ILE A 184 -0.20 -6.11 0.22
CA ILE A 184 0.47 -4.81 0.20
C ILE A 184 0.64 -4.23 1.60
N SER A 185 -0.28 -4.53 2.53
CA SER A 185 -0.19 -4.09 3.92
C SER A 185 0.98 -4.73 4.64
N ASN A 186 1.22 -6.03 4.41
CA ASN A 186 2.35 -6.74 5.00
C ASN A 186 3.67 -6.22 4.44
N ILE A 187 3.74 -5.95 3.13
CA ILE A 187 4.92 -5.33 2.51
C ILE A 187 5.16 -3.93 3.06
N ALA A 188 4.13 -3.12 3.20
CA ALA A 188 4.25 -1.78 3.78
C ALA A 188 4.77 -1.85 5.22
N LYS A 189 4.15 -2.68 6.06
CA LYS A 189 4.52 -2.85 7.48
C LYS A 189 5.97 -3.32 7.66
N SER A 190 6.42 -4.30 6.89
CA SER A 190 7.81 -4.81 6.98
C SER A 190 8.86 -3.76 6.57
N ASN A 191 8.46 -2.72 5.86
CA ASN A 191 9.32 -1.64 5.37
C ASN A 191 9.11 -0.29 6.08
N ASP A 192 8.36 -0.25 7.18
CA ASP A 192 7.98 0.98 7.90
C ASP A 192 7.26 2.00 7.01
N LEU A 193 6.46 1.51 6.08
CA LEU A 193 5.68 2.27 5.12
C LEU A 193 4.18 2.10 5.38
N ILE A 194 3.38 2.89 4.68
CA ILE A 194 1.93 2.74 4.62
C ILE A 194 1.50 2.24 3.23
N SER A 195 0.46 1.43 3.17
CA SER A 195 -0.05 0.86 1.91
C SER A 195 -0.43 1.94 0.90
N TYR A 196 -0.96 3.07 1.37
CA TYR A 196 -1.26 4.24 0.52
C TYR A 196 -0.05 4.70 -0.28
N PHE A 197 1.11 4.76 0.37
CA PHE A 197 2.35 5.19 -0.29
C PHE A 197 2.72 4.23 -1.42
N LEU A 198 2.71 2.92 -1.16
CA LEU A 198 3.03 1.92 -2.18
C LEU A 198 2.07 1.96 -3.37
N MET A 199 0.77 2.18 -3.14
CA MET A 199 -0.22 2.27 -4.21
C MET A 199 -0.07 3.55 -5.04
N THR A 200 0.18 4.69 -4.39
CA THR A 200 0.22 6.00 -5.05
C THR A 200 1.58 6.31 -5.66
N SER A 201 2.64 5.62 -5.25
CA SER A 201 3.99 5.83 -5.78
C SER A 201 4.19 5.23 -7.18
N VAL A 202 3.34 4.27 -7.62
CA VAL A 202 3.45 3.66 -8.95
C VAL A 202 3.38 4.72 -10.04
N LYS A 203 4.46 4.86 -10.82
CA LYS A 203 4.64 5.93 -11.79
C LYS A 203 3.92 5.66 -13.11
N SER A 204 3.81 6.69 -13.94
CA SER A 204 3.11 6.62 -15.23
C SER A 204 3.82 5.71 -16.26
N ARG A 205 5.13 5.50 -16.13
CA ARG A 205 5.88 4.58 -17.00
C ARG A 205 5.52 3.11 -16.79
N VAL A 206 4.93 2.75 -15.66
CA VAL A 206 4.43 1.39 -15.41
C VAL A 206 3.13 1.20 -16.18
N LYS A 207 3.10 0.20 -17.07
CA LYS A 207 1.90 -0.13 -17.85
C LYS A 207 0.78 -0.59 -16.92
N LYS A 208 -0.35 0.10 -16.96
CA LYS A 208 -1.56 -0.24 -16.21
C LYS A 208 -2.49 -1.09 -17.06
N ILE A 209 -2.87 -2.24 -16.54
CA ILE A 209 -3.81 -3.16 -17.19
C ILE A 209 -5.01 -3.31 -16.26
N TYR A 210 -6.16 -2.86 -16.70
CA TYR A 210 -7.42 -3.03 -15.98
C TYR A 210 -8.06 -4.34 -16.40
N LYS A 211 -8.43 -5.17 -15.41
CA LYS A 211 -9.15 -6.43 -15.65
C LYS A 211 -10.60 -6.25 -15.23
N ASN A 212 -11.52 -6.48 -16.14
CA ASN A 212 -12.92 -6.62 -15.80
C ASN A 212 -13.11 -8.00 -15.14
N ILE A 213 -13.48 -8.02 -13.88
CA ILE A 213 -13.96 -9.23 -13.23
C ILE A 213 -15.41 -9.37 -13.69
N LYS A 214 -15.68 -10.35 -14.55
CA LYS A 214 -17.05 -10.76 -14.89
C LYS A 214 -17.63 -11.56 -13.73
#